data_fbf5aa94e4de8fd918f83edb16cf4da6
#
_entry.id   fbf5aa94e4de8fd918f83edb16cf4da6
#
_cell.length_a   1.000
_cell.length_b   1.000
_cell.length_c   1.000
_cell.angle_alpha   90.00
_cell.angle_beta   90.00
_cell.angle_gamma   90.00
#
_symmetry.space_group_name_H-M   'P 1'
#
loop_
_entity.id
_entity.type
_entity.pdbx_description
1 polymer ?
#
loop_
_entity_poly.entity_id
_entity_poly.type
_entity_poly.pdbx_seq_one_letter_code
_entity_poly.pdbx_strand_id
1 'polypeptide(L)'
;MWKTLLLLALATPLEAAGFPEPVSATYTIPQFPFSSGETLPELKLHYTTVGTLNGNNAVLVLHGTGGSGRSFLSDRFAGQLFGPGQPLDATKYFIILPDGIGHGNSSKPSDGLHAHFPRYRYADMVLSQYRLVTEALGVKHLRLVMGTSMGGMQTWIWGERYPSFADALLPLASAPAPIGGRNRMIRRTIIDSIRQDPDWKEGEYTAEPRGLTTAMYGLMFMVSTPLTWHKEAPTQAEADRYFDNWIRARKAGYDANDLLYQFEASEDYDPSRDLEKITAPLFAVNSADDEVNPPELGILEREIQRVKRGRYILLPVSPATRGHGTHSLPEIWGGYLKELLALSK
;
A
#
# COMPACT_ATOMS: atom_id res chain seq x y z
N MET A 1 51.94 2.66 -39.48
CA MET A 1 51.80 3.27 -38.13
C MET A 1 50.34 3.66 -37.96
N TRP A 2 49.57 2.78 -37.35
CA TRP A 2 48.15 3.02 -37.07
C TRP A 2 48.05 3.46 -35.61
N LYS A 3 47.54 4.67 -35.38
CA LYS A 3 47.24 5.20 -34.04
C LYS A 3 45.88 4.71 -33.60
N THR A 4 45.83 3.84 -32.62
CA THR A 4 44.60 3.41 -31.97
C THR A 4 44.14 4.54 -31.02
N LEU A 5 43.00 5.18 -31.32
CA LEU A 5 42.33 6.10 -30.42
C LEU A 5 41.56 5.27 -29.38
N LEU A 6 42.00 5.35 -28.13
CA LEU A 6 41.23 4.85 -26.99
C LEU A 6 40.16 5.90 -26.67
N LEU A 7 38.89 5.59 -26.95
CA LEU A 7 37.76 6.34 -26.40
C LEU A 7 37.57 5.92 -24.95
N LEU A 8 37.95 6.76 -24.00
CA LEU A 8 37.49 6.67 -22.63
C LEU A 8 36.02 7.09 -22.59
N ALA A 9 35.11 6.12 -22.42
CA ALA A 9 33.74 6.39 -22.04
C ALA A 9 33.74 6.92 -20.59
N LEU A 10 33.55 8.20 -20.41
CA LEU A 10 33.21 8.83 -19.12
C LEU A 10 31.83 8.29 -18.73
N ALA A 11 31.79 7.33 -17.81
CA ALA A 11 30.56 7.00 -17.12
C ALA A 11 30.13 8.24 -16.32
N THR A 12 29.06 8.90 -16.77
CA THR A 12 28.37 9.91 -15.94
C THR A 12 27.92 9.22 -14.65
N PRO A 13 28.25 9.74 -13.47
CA PRO A 13 27.68 9.22 -12.24
C PRO A 13 26.15 9.31 -12.36
N LEU A 14 25.45 8.21 -12.08
CA LEU A 14 24.02 8.21 -11.85
C LEU A 14 23.79 9.29 -10.78
N GLU A 15 22.98 10.30 -11.08
CA GLU A 15 22.59 11.29 -10.06
C GLU A 15 22.01 10.47 -8.88
N ALA A 16 22.69 10.55 -7.74
CA ALA A 16 22.22 9.92 -6.52
C ALA A 16 20.81 10.45 -6.24
N ALA A 17 19.87 9.56 -5.95
CA ALA A 17 18.54 9.93 -5.49
C ALA A 17 18.70 11.02 -4.44
N GLY A 18 17.91 12.12 -4.53
CA GLY A 18 18.09 13.31 -3.68
C GLY A 18 17.81 13.07 -2.18
N PHE A 19 17.89 11.82 -1.70
CA PHE A 19 17.72 11.37 -0.32
C PHE A 19 18.72 10.24 0.00
N PRO A 20 18.97 9.91 1.29
CA PRO A 20 19.87 8.83 1.71
C PRO A 20 19.55 7.49 1.06
N GLU A 21 20.58 6.69 0.77
CA GLU A 21 20.42 5.36 0.16
C GLU A 21 19.49 4.47 0.99
N PRO A 22 18.51 3.81 0.37
CA PRO A 22 17.63 2.86 1.03
C PRO A 22 18.38 1.61 1.48
N VAL A 23 18.09 1.13 2.70
CA VAL A 23 18.64 -0.11 3.26
C VAL A 23 17.53 -1.13 3.42
N SER A 24 17.68 -2.29 2.77
CA SER A 24 16.71 -3.40 2.86
C SER A 24 17.20 -4.49 3.80
N ALA A 25 16.27 -5.07 4.57
CA ALA A 25 16.53 -6.19 5.46
C ALA A 25 15.28 -7.06 5.62
N THR A 26 15.45 -8.20 6.28
CA THR A 26 14.34 -9.11 6.62
C THR A 26 14.34 -9.38 8.11
N TYR A 27 13.21 -9.22 8.77
CA TYR A 27 12.96 -9.62 10.14
C TYR A 27 12.20 -10.94 10.17
N THR A 28 12.74 -11.94 10.84
CA THR A 28 12.07 -13.23 11.05
C THR A 28 11.36 -13.23 12.39
N ILE A 29 10.07 -13.41 12.38
CA ILE A 29 9.21 -13.48 13.56
C ILE A 29 8.92 -14.95 13.86
N PRO A 30 9.49 -15.52 14.95
CA PRO A 30 9.25 -16.91 15.28
C PRO A 30 7.80 -17.10 15.81
N GLN A 31 7.23 -18.27 15.52
CA GLN A 31 5.92 -18.69 16.02
C GLN A 31 4.84 -17.60 15.88
N PHE A 32 4.69 -17.04 14.67
CA PHE A 32 3.73 -15.96 14.45
C PHE A 32 2.30 -16.48 14.49
N PRO A 33 1.46 -16.03 15.44
CA PRO A 33 0.07 -16.45 15.54
C PRO A 33 -0.80 -15.58 14.63
N PHE A 34 -1.63 -16.23 13.80
CA PHE A 34 -2.63 -15.52 12.99
C PHE A 34 -3.98 -15.48 13.71
N SER A 35 -4.79 -14.48 13.36
CA SER A 35 -6.16 -14.33 13.86
C SER A 35 -7.08 -15.51 13.46
N SER A 36 -6.69 -16.26 12.42
CA SER A 36 -7.34 -17.53 12.03
C SER A 36 -7.17 -18.66 13.05
N GLY A 37 -6.26 -18.51 14.03
CA GLY A 37 -5.86 -19.56 14.96
C GLY A 37 -4.69 -20.41 14.48
N GLU A 38 -4.23 -20.22 13.25
CA GLU A 38 -3.06 -20.88 12.67
C GLU A 38 -1.77 -20.22 13.17
N THR A 39 -0.65 -20.93 13.09
CA THR A 39 0.67 -20.40 13.46
C THR A 39 1.67 -20.74 12.36
N LEU A 40 2.45 -19.73 11.93
CA LEU A 40 3.58 -19.96 11.05
C LEU A 40 4.86 -20.05 11.91
N PRO A 41 5.66 -21.13 11.80
CA PRO A 41 6.89 -21.28 12.60
C PRO A 41 7.87 -20.11 12.44
N GLU A 42 7.98 -19.59 11.22
CA GLU A 42 8.80 -18.43 10.88
C GLU A 42 8.06 -17.53 9.88
N LEU A 43 7.64 -16.36 10.32
CA LEU A 43 7.14 -15.31 9.42
C LEU A 43 8.30 -14.37 9.06
N LYS A 44 8.69 -14.35 7.80
CA LYS A 44 9.68 -13.40 7.28
C LYS A 44 8.97 -12.12 6.85
N LEU A 45 9.36 -11.00 7.43
CA LEU A 45 8.88 -9.68 7.06
C LEU A 45 10.03 -8.87 6.47
N HIS A 46 10.00 -8.68 5.16
CA HIS A 46 10.96 -7.83 4.45
C HIS A 46 10.58 -6.36 4.63
N TYR A 47 11.57 -5.50 4.71
CA TYR A 47 11.36 -4.06 4.83
C TYR A 47 12.54 -3.28 4.23
N THR A 48 12.29 -2.03 3.90
CA THR A 48 13.31 -1.06 3.50
C THR A 48 13.23 0.14 4.43
N THR A 49 14.39 0.68 4.81
CA THR A 49 14.47 1.92 5.59
C THR A 49 15.22 3.00 4.82
N VAL A 50 14.86 4.27 5.05
CA VAL A 50 15.56 5.44 4.50
C VAL A 50 15.82 6.43 5.63
N GLY A 51 17.04 6.94 5.72
CA GLY A 51 17.45 7.83 6.80
C GLY A 51 17.96 7.10 8.05
N THR A 52 18.11 7.83 9.15
CA THR A 52 18.68 7.32 10.40
C THR A 52 17.72 7.53 11.57
N LEU A 53 17.52 6.48 12.37
CA LEU A 53 16.72 6.56 13.59
C LEU A 53 17.42 7.48 14.63
N ASN A 54 16.68 8.50 15.06
CA ASN A 54 17.14 9.42 16.10
C ASN A 54 15.95 9.90 16.95
N GLY A 55 15.87 9.42 18.19
CA GLY A 55 14.73 9.70 19.07
C GLY A 55 13.41 9.22 18.49
N ASN A 56 12.43 10.12 18.39
CA ASN A 56 11.06 9.82 17.95
C ASN A 56 10.81 10.25 16.47
N ASN A 57 11.82 10.12 15.60
CA ASN A 57 11.71 10.56 14.22
C ASN A 57 11.22 9.48 13.24
N ALA A 58 10.82 8.31 13.73
CA ALA A 58 10.42 7.20 12.88
C ALA A 58 9.05 7.42 12.22
N VAL A 59 8.97 7.13 10.93
CA VAL A 59 7.75 7.22 10.10
C VAL A 59 7.49 5.88 9.46
N LEU A 60 6.27 5.34 9.62
CA LEU A 60 5.84 4.10 9.01
C LEU A 60 4.96 4.39 7.79
N VAL A 61 5.33 3.88 6.61
CA VAL A 61 4.58 4.07 5.35
C VAL A 61 4.14 2.72 4.80
N LEU A 62 2.82 2.54 4.65
CA LEU A 62 2.17 1.25 4.35
C LEU A 62 1.60 1.24 2.92
N HIS A 63 1.97 0.22 2.13
CA HIS A 63 1.60 0.11 0.72
C HIS A 63 0.18 -0.43 0.50
N GLY A 64 -0.34 -0.24 -0.72
CA GLY A 64 -1.62 -0.79 -1.18
C GLY A 64 -1.52 -2.25 -1.62
N THR A 65 -2.69 -2.88 -1.85
CA THR A 65 -2.81 -4.27 -2.35
C THR A 65 -1.96 -4.49 -3.60
N GLY A 66 -1.21 -5.59 -3.63
CA GLY A 66 -0.32 -5.95 -4.75
C GLY A 66 0.94 -5.08 -4.86
N GLY A 67 1.17 -4.17 -3.92
CA GLY A 67 2.38 -3.37 -3.84
C GLY A 67 3.45 -3.97 -2.93
N SER A 68 4.47 -3.16 -2.62
CA SER A 68 5.51 -3.46 -1.64
C SER A 68 6.05 -2.15 -1.07
N GLY A 69 6.84 -2.20 -0.01
CA GLY A 69 7.53 -1.02 0.53
C GLY A 69 8.40 -0.33 -0.53
N ARG A 70 9.02 -1.11 -1.42
CA ARG A 70 9.84 -0.59 -2.52
C ARG A 70 9.05 0.27 -3.52
N SER A 71 7.74 0.09 -3.64
CA SER A 71 6.90 0.90 -4.52
C SER A 71 6.96 2.40 -4.20
N PHE A 72 7.29 2.75 -2.96
CA PHE A 72 7.43 4.13 -2.51
C PHE A 72 8.76 4.79 -2.87
N LEU A 73 9.75 4.04 -3.36
CA LEU A 73 11.07 4.59 -3.72
C LEU A 73 11.11 5.21 -5.13
N SER A 74 9.98 5.28 -5.82
CA SER A 74 9.89 5.91 -7.15
C SER A 74 10.09 7.43 -7.06
N ASP A 75 10.60 8.03 -8.13
CA ASP A 75 10.73 9.49 -8.25
C ASP A 75 9.40 10.22 -8.04
N ARG A 76 8.29 9.59 -8.44
CA ARG A 76 6.95 10.14 -8.25
C ARG A 76 6.56 10.22 -6.77
N PHE A 77 7.00 9.30 -5.93
CA PHE A 77 6.64 9.28 -4.51
C PHE A 77 7.81 9.77 -3.63
N ALA A 78 8.92 9.05 -3.57
CA ALA A 78 10.09 9.42 -2.78
C ALA A 78 10.69 10.75 -3.25
N GLY A 79 10.76 10.97 -4.56
CA GLY A 79 11.26 12.22 -5.13
C GLY A 79 10.46 13.47 -4.76
N GLN A 80 9.22 13.31 -4.28
CA GLN A 80 8.35 14.40 -3.81
C GLN A 80 8.28 14.51 -2.28
N LEU A 81 8.70 13.46 -1.55
CA LEU A 81 8.51 13.41 -0.10
C LEU A 81 9.80 13.29 0.70
N PHE A 82 10.83 12.57 0.21
CA PHE A 82 11.96 12.13 1.03
C PHE A 82 13.22 13.01 0.89
N GLY A 83 13.28 13.88 -0.10
CA GLY A 83 14.42 14.80 -0.32
C GLY A 83 14.52 15.89 0.75
N PRO A 84 15.68 16.59 0.82
CA PRO A 84 15.90 17.70 1.76
C PRO A 84 14.82 18.76 1.66
N GLY A 85 14.24 19.15 2.80
CA GLY A 85 13.17 20.16 2.89
C GLY A 85 11.78 19.69 2.46
N GLN A 86 11.64 18.47 1.97
CA GLN A 86 10.35 17.85 1.65
C GLN A 86 9.61 17.37 2.92
N PRO A 87 8.31 17.01 2.82
CA PRO A 87 7.50 16.67 3.99
C PRO A 87 8.07 15.58 4.90
N LEU A 88 8.68 14.56 4.30
CA LEU A 88 9.31 13.42 5.01
C LEU A 88 10.82 13.40 4.71
N ASP A 89 11.48 14.54 4.77
CA ASP A 89 12.91 14.72 4.58
C ASP A 89 13.72 13.63 5.33
N ALA A 90 14.27 12.69 4.58
CA ALA A 90 14.96 11.52 5.12
C ALA A 90 16.31 11.84 5.79
N THR A 91 16.77 13.09 5.72
CA THR A 91 17.89 13.58 6.57
C THR A 91 17.43 13.84 8.01
N LYS A 92 16.11 13.94 8.25
CA LYS A 92 15.49 14.24 9.55
C LYS A 92 14.64 13.07 10.06
N TYR A 93 13.99 12.33 9.15
CA TYR A 93 13.10 11.23 9.47
C TYR A 93 13.76 9.88 9.17
N PHE A 94 13.41 8.89 9.98
CA PHE A 94 13.70 7.48 9.72
C PHE A 94 12.44 6.83 9.13
N ILE A 95 12.45 6.62 7.83
CA ILE A 95 11.30 6.14 7.07
C ILE A 95 11.37 4.62 6.99
N ILE A 96 10.30 3.94 7.38
CA ILE A 96 10.17 2.48 7.43
C ILE A 96 9.11 2.07 6.39
N LEU A 97 9.51 1.23 5.44
CA LEU A 97 8.72 0.76 4.30
C LEU A 97 8.64 -0.77 4.34
N PRO A 98 7.75 -1.37 5.14
CA PRO A 98 7.61 -2.83 5.17
C PRO A 98 6.90 -3.35 3.93
N ASP A 99 7.25 -4.56 3.51
CA ASP A 99 6.39 -5.39 2.67
C ASP A 99 5.39 -6.09 3.59
N GLY A 100 4.11 -5.98 3.30
CA GLY A 100 3.08 -6.67 4.09
C GLY A 100 3.15 -8.18 3.96
N ILE A 101 2.58 -8.93 4.92
CA ILE A 101 2.37 -10.38 4.76
C ILE A 101 1.66 -10.64 3.43
N GLY A 102 2.10 -11.63 2.68
CA GLY A 102 1.54 -11.96 1.37
C GLY A 102 1.98 -11.03 0.22
N HIS A 103 2.97 -10.14 0.45
CA HIS A 103 3.40 -9.14 -0.53
C HIS A 103 4.93 -9.04 -0.63
N GLY A 104 5.41 -8.57 -1.77
CA GLY A 104 6.83 -8.28 -1.99
C GLY A 104 7.73 -9.47 -1.67
N ASN A 105 8.72 -9.25 -0.81
CA ASN A 105 9.67 -10.26 -0.36
C ASN A 105 9.36 -10.79 1.06
N SER A 106 8.21 -10.42 1.64
CA SER A 106 7.69 -11.04 2.87
C SER A 106 7.08 -12.40 2.59
N SER A 107 6.96 -13.24 3.62
CA SER A 107 6.34 -14.57 3.51
C SER A 107 4.97 -14.49 2.85
N LYS A 108 4.74 -15.34 1.86
CA LYS A 108 3.53 -15.37 1.04
C LYS A 108 3.21 -16.79 0.54
N PRO A 109 2.00 -17.06 0.06
CA PRO A 109 1.58 -18.37 -0.45
C PRO A 109 2.54 -18.95 -1.50
N SER A 110 2.98 -18.18 -2.46
CA SER A 110 3.87 -18.62 -3.55
C SER A 110 5.28 -19.04 -3.08
N ASP A 111 5.66 -18.80 -1.83
CA ASP A 111 6.94 -19.24 -1.26
C ASP A 111 6.98 -20.75 -0.93
N GLY A 112 5.97 -21.53 -1.35
CA GLY A 112 5.95 -22.99 -1.26
C GLY A 112 4.84 -23.58 -0.39
N LEU A 113 4.10 -22.78 0.40
CA LEU A 113 2.93 -23.27 1.14
C LEU A 113 1.64 -23.22 0.32
N HIS A 114 1.65 -22.49 -0.79
CA HIS A 114 0.50 -22.37 -1.69
C HIS A 114 -0.80 -22.07 -0.93
N ALA A 115 -1.88 -22.81 -1.17
CA ALA A 115 -3.14 -22.65 -0.46
C ALA A 115 -3.13 -23.17 1.01
N HIS A 116 -2.01 -23.74 1.48
CA HIS A 116 -1.78 -24.09 2.88
C HIS A 116 -1.11 -22.98 3.69
N PHE A 117 -0.83 -21.80 3.05
CA PHE A 117 -0.37 -20.63 3.79
C PHE A 117 -1.45 -20.18 4.78
N PRO A 118 -1.11 -19.79 6.03
CA PRO A 118 -2.10 -19.34 7.01
C PRO A 118 -2.97 -18.19 6.50
N ARG A 119 -4.26 -18.24 6.79
CA ARG A 119 -5.20 -17.17 6.43
C ARG A 119 -4.91 -15.94 7.27
N TYR A 120 -4.33 -14.91 6.66
CA TYR A 120 -4.03 -13.65 7.34
C TYR A 120 -5.10 -12.59 7.08
N ARG A 121 -5.20 -11.66 8.01
CA ARG A 121 -6.09 -10.49 7.98
C ARG A 121 -5.27 -9.20 8.11
N TYR A 122 -5.89 -8.06 7.88
CA TYR A 122 -5.20 -6.77 8.07
C TYR A 122 -4.74 -6.57 9.52
N ALA A 123 -5.45 -7.12 10.48
CA ALA A 123 -5.06 -7.14 11.87
C ALA A 123 -3.72 -7.88 12.12
N ASP A 124 -3.49 -8.98 11.40
CA ASP A 124 -2.23 -9.75 11.48
C ASP A 124 -1.08 -8.98 10.82
N MET A 125 -1.37 -8.30 9.70
CA MET A 125 -0.39 -7.43 9.04
C MET A 125 0.04 -6.28 9.97
N VAL A 126 -0.91 -5.64 10.65
CA VAL A 126 -0.61 -4.58 11.64
C VAL A 126 0.19 -5.13 12.83
N LEU A 127 -0.15 -6.32 13.33
CA LEU A 127 0.63 -6.97 14.40
C LEU A 127 2.09 -7.24 13.95
N SER A 128 2.29 -7.76 12.75
CA SER A 128 3.63 -8.02 12.23
C SER A 128 4.44 -6.73 12.06
N GLN A 129 3.82 -5.66 11.58
CA GLN A 129 4.43 -4.33 11.48
C GLN A 129 4.80 -3.76 12.85
N TYR A 130 3.92 -3.90 13.84
CA TYR A 130 4.19 -3.48 15.21
C TYR A 130 5.41 -4.21 15.79
N ARG A 131 5.50 -5.52 15.60
CA ARG A 131 6.66 -6.32 16.03
C ARG A 131 7.94 -5.92 15.29
N LEU A 132 7.88 -5.69 13.97
CA LEU A 132 9.01 -5.14 13.21
C LEU A 132 9.51 -3.83 13.83
N VAL A 133 8.60 -2.90 14.04
CA VAL A 133 8.92 -1.55 14.53
C VAL A 133 9.53 -1.60 15.94
N THR A 134 8.95 -2.40 16.84
CA THR A 134 9.34 -2.43 18.25
C THR A 134 10.47 -3.40 18.54
N GLU A 135 10.45 -4.61 17.98
CA GLU A 135 11.39 -5.68 18.31
C GLU A 135 12.66 -5.63 17.43
N ALA A 136 12.50 -5.44 16.10
CA ALA A 136 13.64 -5.43 15.19
C ALA A 136 14.33 -4.06 15.11
N LEU A 137 13.53 -2.98 15.05
CA LEU A 137 14.05 -1.62 14.87
C LEU A 137 14.21 -0.85 16.18
N GLY A 138 13.69 -1.37 17.31
CA GLY A 138 13.79 -0.75 18.62
C GLY A 138 13.07 0.60 18.75
N VAL A 139 12.17 0.92 17.81
CA VAL A 139 11.40 2.16 17.81
C VAL A 139 10.38 2.13 18.94
N LYS A 140 10.35 3.17 19.76
CA LYS A 140 9.47 3.29 20.93
C LYS A 140 8.21 4.10 20.65
N HIS A 141 8.25 4.93 19.59
CA HIS A 141 7.19 5.82 19.20
C HIS A 141 7.33 6.22 17.74
N LEU A 142 6.23 6.36 17.02
CA LEU A 142 6.20 6.78 15.62
C LEU A 142 5.78 8.25 15.52
N ARG A 143 6.53 9.00 14.73
CA ARG A 143 6.15 10.37 14.37
C ARG A 143 4.91 10.39 13.48
N LEU A 144 4.76 9.36 12.63
CA LEU A 144 3.66 9.24 11.70
C LEU A 144 3.44 7.76 11.34
N VAL A 145 2.19 7.36 11.23
CA VAL A 145 1.78 6.20 10.43
C VAL A 145 0.96 6.72 9.26
N MET A 146 1.36 6.39 8.04
CA MET A 146 0.60 6.69 6.85
C MET A 146 0.50 5.47 5.94
N GLY A 147 -0.52 5.44 5.12
CA GLY A 147 -0.67 4.34 4.16
C GLY A 147 -1.62 4.67 3.03
N THR A 148 -1.45 3.94 1.94
CA THR A 148 -2.23 4.11 0.71
C THR A 148 -3.16 2.93 0.51
N SER A 149 -4.45 3.12 0.22
CA SER A 149 -5.42 2.04 -0.05
C SER A 149 -5.44 1.01 1.09
N MET A 150 -5.01 -0.23 0.86
CA MET A 150 -4.84 -1.26 1.90
C MET A 150 -4.00 -0.74 3.09
N GLY A 151 -2.88 -0.06 2.82
CA GLY A 151 -2.06 0.56 3.87
C GLY A 151 -2.80 1.67 4.62
N GLY A 152 -3.68 2.41 3.93
CA GLY A 152 -4.60 3.35 4.56
C GLY A 152 -5.61 2.65 5.48
N MET A 153 -6.15 1.50 5.07
CA MET A 153 -7.01 0.65 5.91
C MET A 153 -6.26 0.15 7.16
N GLN A 154 -5.00 -0.24 7.01
CA GLN A 154 -4.13 -0.61 8.13
C GLN A 154 -3.80 0.58 9.04
N THR A 155 -3.69 1.80 8.49
CA THR A 155 -3.46 3.02 9.28
C THR A 155 -4.60 3.31 10.27
N TRP A 156 -5.85 3.04 9.89
CA TRP A 156 -7.00 3.10 10.80
C TRP A 156 -6.84 2.10 11.95
N ILE A 157 -6.51 0.83 11.64
CA ILE A 157 -6.29 -0.22 12.64
C ILE A 157 -5.11 0.13 13.58
N TRP A 158 -4.04 0.73 13.06
CA TRP A 158 -2.94 1.23 13.88
C TRP A 158 -3.41 2.23 14.93
N GLY A 159 -4.24 3.19 14.51
CA GLY A 159 -4.78 4.22 15.40
C GLY A 159 -5.64 3.64 16.52
N GLU A 160 -6.41 2.58 16.24
CA GLU A 160 -7.27 1.93 17.22
C GLU A 160 -6.51 1.01 18.17
N ARG A 161 -5.59 0.21 17.64
CA ARG A 161 -4.86 -0.79 18.43
C ARG A 161 -3.72 -0.19 19.23
N TYR A 162 -3.09 0.85 18.73
CA TYR A 162 -1.93 1.49 19.35
C TYR A 162 -2.11 3.02 19.44
N PRO A 163 -3.17 3.50 20.12
CA PRO A 163 -3.61 4.91 20.08
C PRO A 163 -2.59 5.92 20.61
N SER A 164 -1.64 5.49 21.44
CA SER A 164 -0.56 6.33 21.98
C SER A 164 0.79 6.13 21.32
N PHE A 165 0.88 5.27 20.28
CA PHE A 165 2.15 4.89 19.69
C PHE A 165 2.58 5.78 18.52
N ALA A 166 1.68 6.64 18.01
CA ALA A 166 1.98 7.55 16.91
C ALA A 166 1.47 8.97 17.20
N ASP A 167 2.24 9.99 16.78
CA ASP A 167 1.84 11.40 16.88
C ASP A 167 0.80 11.79 15.84
N ALA A 168 0.76 11.13 14.69
CA ALA A 168 -0.12 11.46 13.57
C ALA A 168 -0.49 10.24 12.73
N LEU A 169 -1.67 10.29 12.12
CA LEU A 169 -2.19 9.24 11.21
C LEU A 169 -2.65 9.86 9.88
N LEU A 170 -2.23 9.28 8.76
CA LEU A 170 -2.62 9.73 7.42
C LEU A 170 -3.10 8.55 6.56
N PRO A 171 -4.34 8.09 6.74
CA PRO A 171 -4.93 7.13 5.81
C PRO A 171 -5.32 7.80 4.47
N LEU A 172 -4.76 7.31 3.37
CA LEU A 172 -5.03 7.77 2.01
C LEU A 172 -5.90 6.75 1.27
N ALA A 173 -6.92 7.20 0.56
CA ALA A 173 -7.81 6.40 -0.28
C ALA A 173 -8.36 5.15 0.44
N SER A 174 -8.90 5.34 1.64
CA SER A 174 -9.47 4.27 2.47
C SER A 174 -10.57 4.81 3.37
N ALA A 175 -11.60 4.00 3.61
CA ALA A 175 -12.70 4.33 4.50
C ALA A 175 -12.68 3.44 5.75
N PRO A 176 -13.02 3.97 6.95
CA PRO A 176 -13.04 3.20 8.19
C PRO A 176 -14.40 2.51 8.39
N ALA A 177 -14.78 1.65 7.46
CA ALA A 177 -16.03 0.92 7.48
C ALA A 177 -15.88 -0.44 6.78
N PRO A 178 -16.79 -1.40 7.05
CA PRO A 178 -16.82 -2.67 6.32
C PRO A 178 -16.87 -2.46 4.82
N ILE A 179 -16.16 -3.30 4.08
CA ILE A 179 -16.13 -3.23 2.61
C ILE A 179 -17.45 -3.76 2.06
N GLY A 180 -18.28 -2.87 1.54
CA GLY A 180 -19.59 -3.16 0.95
C GLY A 180 -19.71 -2.73 -0.52
N GLY A 181 -20.90 -2.91 -1.06
CA GLY A 181 -21.31 -2.42 -2.38
C GLY A 181 -20.35 -2.81 -3.51
N ARG A 182 -20.12 -1.86 -4.44
CA ARG A 182 -19.27 -2.05 -5.63
C ARG A 182 -17.86 -2.56 -5.28
N ASN A 183 -17.23 -2.02 -4.25
CA ASN A 183 -15.89 -2.46 -3.82
C ASN A 183 -15.88 -3.96 -3.45
N ARG A 184 -16.87 -4.43 -2.67
CA ARG A 184 -16.97 -5.85 -2.32
C ARG A 184 -17.28 -6.72 -3.55
N MET A 185 -18.14 -6.25 -4.46
CA MET A 185 -18.47 -6.99 -5.68
C MET A 185 -17.24 -7.19 -6.57
N ILE A 186 -16.42 -6.16 -6.76
CA ILE A 186 -15.17 -6.28 -7.53
C ILE A 186 -14.19 -7.25 -6.84
N ARG A 187 -14.03 -7.17 -5.51
CA ARG A 187 -13.18 -8.11 -4.75
C ARG A 187 -13.68 -9.55 -4.90
N ARG A 188 -15.00 -9.78 -4.85
CA ARG A 188 -15.58 -11.11 -5.10
C ARG A 188 -15.32 -11.60 -6.51
N THR A 189 -15.42 -10.72 -7.53
CA THR A 189 -15.08 -11.10 -8.91
C THR A 189 -13.61 -11.56 -9.02
N ILE A 190 -12.68 -10.86 -8.38
CA ILE A 190 -11.26 -11.25 -8.36
C ILE A 190 -11.07 -12.61 -7.66
N ILE A 191 -11.63 -12.78 -6.48
CA ILE A 191 -11.53 -14.02 -5.68
C ILE A 191 -12.15 -15.20 -6.44
N ASP A 192 -13.39 -15.04 -6.92
CA ASP A 192 -14.14 -16.10 -7.57
C ASP A 192 -13.54 -16.47 -8.94
N SER A 193 -12.94 -15.52 -9.66
CA SER A 193 -12.22 -15.79 -10.92
C SER A 193 -11.08 -16.79 -10.74
N ILE A 194 -10.38 -16.74 -9.60
CA ILE A 194 -9.30 -17.68 -9.30
C ILE A 194 -9.88 -18.99 -8.75
N ARG A 195 -10.76 -18.91 -7.75
CA ARG A 195 -11.25 -20.10 -7.05
C ARG A 195 -12.10 -21.02 -7.93
N GLN A 196 -12.83 -20.48 -8.90
CA GLN A 196 -13.69 -21.25 -9.81
C GLN A 196 -12.96 -21.75 -11.04
N ASP A 197 -11.69 -21.37 -11.23
CA ASP A 197 -10.89 -21.88 -12.33
C ASP A 197 -10.45 -23.31 -12.05
N PRO A 198 -10.83 -24.31 -12.91
CA PRO A 198 -10.37 -25.69 -12.72
C PRO A 198 -8.85 -25.86 -12.76
N ASP A 199 -8.14 -24.95 -13.46
CA ASP A 199 -6.68 -24.98 -13.57
C ASP A 199 -6.00 -24.50 -12.26
N TRP A 200 -6.72 -23.84 -11.35
CA TRP A 200 -6.22 -23.44 -10.03
C TRP A 200 -5.95 -24.62 -9.10
N LYS A 201 -6.70 -25.75 -9.23
CA LYS A 201 -6.48 -27.02 -8.53
C LYS A 201 -6.35 -26.83 -7.01
N GLU A 202 -7.26 -26.08 -6.41
CA GLU A 202 -7.25 -25.78 -4.97
C GLU A 202 -5.92 -25.11 -4.48
N GLY A 203 -5.21 -24.44 -5.39
CA GLY A 203 -3.94 -23.76 -5.13
C GLY A 203 -2.68 -24.53 -5.51
N GLU A 204 -2.82 -25.79 -5.97
CA GLU A 204 -1.71 -26.69 -6.32
C GLU A 204 -1.49 -26.74 -7.86
N TYR A 205 -1.53 -25.58 -8.52
CA TYR A 205 -1.27 -25.47 -9.96
C TYR A 205 0.24 -25.51 -10.27
N THR A 206 0.57 -25.98 -11.47
CA THR A 206 1.95 -25.99 -12.00
C THR A 206 2.20 -24.93 -13.07
N ALA A 207 1.11 -24.37 -13.62
CA ALA A 207 1.12 -23.25 -14.54
C ALA A 207 0.04 -22.27 -14.13
N GLU A 208 0.31 -20.98 -14.27
CA GLU A 208 -0.62 -19.94 -13.87
C GLU A 208 -2.04 -20.15 -14.42
N PRO A 209 -3.06 -20.24 -13.55
CA PRO A 209 -4.43 -20.47 -13.99
C PRO A 209 -4.97 -19.27 -14.78
N ARG A 210 -5.90 -19.54 -15.70
CA ARG A 210 -6.55 -18.50 -16.51
C ARG A 210 -7.34 -17.53 -15.66
N GLY A 211 -7.85 -17.98 -14.52
CA GLY A 211 -8.55 -17.17 -13.52
C GLY A 211 -7.75 -15.97 -13.05
N LEU A 212 -6.41 -16.06 -13.00
CA LEU A 212 -5.56 -14.90 -12.73
C LEU A 212 -5.76 -13.79 -13.77
N THR A 213 -5.88 -14.12 -15.06
CA THR A 213 -6.14 -13.12 -16.11
C THR A 213 -7.50 -12.45 -15.90
N THR A 214 -8.54 -13.22 -15.58
CA THR A 214 -9.88 -12.69 -15.30
C THR A 214 -9.89 -11.82 -14.04
N ALA A 215 -9.13 -12.21 -13.02
CA ALA A 215 -8.95 -11.39 -11.82
C ALA A 215 -8.33 -10.02 -12.13
N MET A 216 -7.39 -9.95 -13.09
CA MET A 216 -6.81 -8.67 -13.52
C MET A 216 -7.84 -7.73 -14.14
N TYR A 217 -8.90 -8.24 -14.79
CA TYR A 217 -9.98 -7.41 -15.30
C TYR A 217 -10.69 -6.67 -14.15
N GLY A 218 -10.98 -7.36 -13.06
CA GLY A 218 -11.54 -6.75 -11.86
C GLY A 218 -10.60 -5.71 -11.25
N LEU A 219 -9.32 -6.03 -11.13
CA LEU A 219 -8.31 -5.13 -10.58
C LEU A 219 -8.17 -3.85 -11.42
N MET A 220 -8.24 -3.93 -12.74
CA MET A 220 -8.16 -2.78 -13.65
C MET A 220 -9.20 -1.73 -13.29
N PHE A 221 -10.46 -2.15 -13.04
CA PHE A 221 -11.56 -1.23 -12.71
C PHE A 221 -11.48 -0.63 -11.31
N MET A 222 -10.52 -1.02 -10.49
CA MET A 222 -10.25 -0.41 -9.18
C MET A 222 -9.26 0.76 -9.23
N VAL A 223 -8.45 0.90 -10.28
CA VAL A 223 -7.24 1.73 -10.19
C VAL A 223 -7.28 3.05 -10.97
N SER A 224 -8.33 3.31 -11.75
CA SER A 224 -8.45 4.51 -12.57
C SER A 224 -9.89 5.04 -12.63
N THR A 225 -10.12 6.05 -13.46
CA THR A 225 -11.41 6.70 -13.66
C THR A 225 -11.80 6.74 -15.14
N PRO A 226 -13.11 6.86 -15.45
CA PRO A 226 -13.56 7.05 -16.81
C PRO A 226 -12.91 8.24 -17.53
N LEU A 227 -12.69 9.35 -16.81
CA LEU A 227 -12.03 10.54 -17.40
C LEU A 227 -10.58 10.26 -17.80
N THR A 228 -9.82 9.59 -16.93
CA THR A 228 -8.43 9.21 -17.21
C THR A 228 -8.37 8.26 -18.40
N TRP A 229 -9.18 7.21 -18.41
CA TRP A 229 -9.17 6.24 -19.49
C TRP A 229 -9.62 6.82 -20.82
N HIS A 230 -10.66 7.67 -20.83
CA HIS A 230 -11.05 8.33 -22.06
C HIS A 230 -9.96 9.26 -22.62
N LYS A 231 -9.17 9.90 -21.74
CA LYS A 231 -8.01 10.72 -22.16
C LYS A 231 -6.87 9.86 -22.72
N GLU A 232 -6.58 8.72 -22.09
CA GLU A 232 -5.45 7.85 -22.46
C GLU A 232 -5.77 6.93 -23.65
N ALA A 233 -7.05 6.61 -23.87
CA ALA A 233 -7.51 5.68 -24.91
C ALA A 233 -8.91 6.10 -25.42
N PRO A 234 -9.02 7.21 -26.17
CA PRO A 234 -10.29 7.80 -26.60
C PRO A 234 -11.01 7.05 -27.72
N THR A 235 -10.32 6.17 -28.45
CA THR A 235 -10.91 5.36 -29.54
C THR A 235 -10.99 3.89 -29.16
N GLN A 236 -11.87 3.13 -29.82
CA GLN A 236 -11.96 1.68 -29.62
C GLN A 236 -10.61 0.99 -29.78
N ALA A 237 -9.88 1.26 -30.84
CA ALA A 237 -8.59 0.61 -31.11
C ALA A 237 -7.51 0.97 -30.07
N GLU A 238 -7.56 2.18 -29.49
CA GLU A 238 -6.67 2.58 -28.41
C GLU A 238 -7.08 1.91 -27.11
N ALA A 239 -8.37 1.82 -26.81
CA ALA A 239 -8.89 1.14 -25.63
C ALA A 239 -8.53 -0.36 -25.62
N ASP A 240 -8.69 -1.04 -26.77
CA ASP A 240 -8.31 -2.46 -26.93
C ASP A 240 -6.80 -2.64 -26.68
N ARG A 241 -5.94 -1.81 -27.29
CA ARG A 241 -4.49 -1.87 -27.07
C ARG A 241 -4.09 -1.55 -25.64
N TYR A 242 -4.72 -0.54 -25.03
CA TYR A 242 -4.46 -0.16 -23.64
C TYR A 242 -4.81 -1.32 -22.69
N PHE A 243 -5.99 -1.90 -22.88
CA PHE A 243 -6.45 -3.05 -22.11
C PHE A 243 -5.47 -4.23 -22.19
N ASP A 244 -5.12 -4.68 -23.39
CA ASP A 244 -4.21 -5.81 -23.57
C ASP A 244 -2.83 -5.56 -22.97
N ASN A 245 -2.29 -4.36 -23.14
CA ASN A 245 -0.97 -4.00 -22.60
C ASN A 245 -1.00 -3.93 -21.06
N TRP A 246 -2.05 -3.36 -20.49
CA TRP A 246 -2.22 -3.26 -19.06
C TRP A 246 -2.32 -4.64 -18.41
N ILE A 247 -3.15 -5.52 -18.95
CA ILE A 247 -3.33 -6.88 -18.45
C ILE A 247 -2.01 -7.66 -18.51
N ARG A 248 -1.31 -7.61 -19.65
CA ARG A 248 -0.03 -8.30 -19.83
C ARG A 248 1.02 -7.82 -18.85
N ALA A 249 1.17 -6.52 -18.69
CA ALA A 249 2.16 -5.93 -17.81
C ALA A 249 1.88 -6.24 -16.33
N ARG A 250 0.62 -6.19 -15.92
CA ARG A 250 0.23 -6.45 -14.53
C ARG A 250 0.32 -7.92 -14.17
N LYS A 251 -0.22 -8.81 -15.02
CA LYS A 251 -0.21 -10.25 -14.77
C LYS A 251 1.20 -10.80 -14.52
N ALA A 252 2.21 -10.30 -15.23
CA ALA A 252 3.60 -10.76 -15.08
C ALA A 252 4.18 -10.59 -13.66
N GLY A 253 3.57 -9.78 -12.81
CA GLY A 253 4.01 -9.53 -11.43
C GLY A 253 3.17 -10.22 -10.36
N TYR A 254 2.22 -11.08 -10.72
CA TYR A 254 1.31 -11.72 -9.77
C TYR A 254 1.34 -13.25 -9.88
N ASP A 255 1.20 -13.89 -8.73
CA ASP A 255 0.84 -15.29 -8.53
C ASP A 255 -0.63 -15.38 -8.12
N ALA A 256 -1.34 -16.42 -8.57
CA ALA A 256 -2.78 -16.52 -8.31
C ALA A 256 -3.12 -16.73 -6.84
N ASN A 257 -2.33 -17.52 -6.10
CA ASN A 257 -2.53 -17.70 -4.66
C ASN A 257 -2.23 -16.43 -3.89
N ASP A 258 -1.13 -15.73 -4.23
CA ASP A 258 -0.78 -14.47 -3.58
C ASP A 258 -1.90 -13.44 -3.75
N LEU A 259 -2.39 -13.25 -4.98
CA LEU A 259 -3.49 -12.32 -5.26
C LEU A 259 -4.77 -12.69 -4.53
N LEU A 260 -5.13 -13.97 -4.52
CA LEU A 260 -6.31 -14.48 -3.82
C LEU A 260 -6.26 -14.10 -2.33
N TYR A 261 -5.15 -14.43 -1.66
CA TYR A 261 -4.96 -14.14 -0.24
C TYR A 261 -4.94 -12.64 0.07
N GLN A 262 -4.31 -11.83 -0.81
CA GLN A 262 -4.29 -10.36 -0.66
C GLN A 262 -5.69 -9.75 -0.65
N PHE A 263 -6.60 -10.27 -1.47
CA PHE A 263 -7.99 -9.79 -1.51
C PHE A 263 -8.83 -10.35 -0.36
N GLU A 264 -8.61 -11.59 0.05
CA GLU A 264 -9.29 -12.21 1.20
C GLU A 264 -8.86 -11.60 2.55
N ALA A 265 -7.64 -11.08 2.66
CA ALA A 265 -7.14 -10.45 3.89
C ALA A 265 -8.02 -9.34 4.45
N SER A 266 -8.86 -8.74 3.60
CA SER A 266 -9.77 -7.66 3.96
C SER A 266 -11.18 -8.10 4.39
N GLU A 267 -11.43 -9.40 4.50
CA GLU A 267 -12.79 -9.93 4.64
C GLU A 267 -13.49 -9.48 5.93
N ASP A 268 -12.74 -9.37 7.03
CA ASP A 268 -13.22 -8.95 8.35
C ASP A 268 -12.90 -7.48 8.69
N TYR A 269 -12.43 -6.70 7.71
CA TYR A 269 -12.07 -5.32 7.95
C TYR A 269 -13.28 -4.48 8.37
N ASP A 270 -13.28 -4.02 9.62
CA ASP A 270 -14.29 -3.14 10.20
C ASP A 270 -13.70 -2.32 11.36
N PRO A 271 -13.02 -1.21 11.12
CA PRO A 271 -12.56 -0.32 12.18
C PRO A 271 -13.67 0.58 12.72
N SER A 272 -14.86 0.60 12.13
CA SER A 272 -15.93 1.50 12.55
C SER A 272 -16.36 1.32 14.03
N ARG A 273 -16.01 0.21 14.66
CA ARG A 273 -16.40 -0.08 16.05
C ARG A 273 -15.60 0.71 17.10
N ASP A 274 -14.39 1.10 16.76
CA ASP A 274 -13.39 1.56 17.73
C ASP A 274 -12.75 2.92 17.38
N LEU A 275 -13.35 3.70 16.47
CA LEU A 275 -12.80 4.98 15.99
C LEU A 275 -12.55 6.00 17.11
N GLU A 276 -13.35 5.97 18.19
CA GLU A 276 -13.20 6.84 19.34
C GLU A 276 -11.92 6.57 20.14
N LYS A 277 -11.29 5.40 19.96
CA LYS A 277 -10.00 5.06 20.57
C LYS A 277 -8.84 5.84 19.95
N ILE A 278 -9.00 6.34 18.72
CA ILE A 278 -7.97 7.09 18.00
C ILE A 278 -7.79 8.46 18.67
N THR A 279 -6.65 8.68 19.30
CA THR A 279 -6.31 9.91 20.03
C THR A 279 -5.40 10.84 19.24
N ALA A 280 -4.59 10.32 18.32
CA ALA A 280 -3.71 11.09 17.47
C ALA A 280 -4.51 11.94 16.46
N PRO A 281 -4.01 13.11 16.05
CA PRO A 281 -4.53 13.82 14.88
C PRO A 281 -4.54 12.89 13.67
N LEU A 282 -5.66 12.87 12.96
CA LEU A 282 -5.85 12.02 11.80
C LEU A 282 -6.42 12.82 10.62
N PHE A 283 -5.72 12.84 9.50
CA PHE A 283 -6.23 13.37 8.24
C PHE A 283 -6.55 12.22 7.29
N ALA A 284 -7.82 11.99 7.02
CA ALA A 284 -8.27 11.03 6.02
C ALA A 284 -8.38 11.75 4.67
N VAL A 285 -7.57 11.36 3.69
CA VAL A 285 -7.54 12.02 2.39
C VAL A 285 -8.08 11.07 1.31
N ASN A 286 -9.06 11.54 0.54
CA ASN A 286 -9.61 10.81 -0.59
C ASN A 286 -9.82 11.72 -1.80
N SER A 287 -9.88 11.16 -3.00
CA SER A 287 -10.18 11.90 -4.23
C SER A 287 -11.67 11.83 -4.55
N ALA A 288 -12.22 12.93 -5.05
CA ALA A 288 -13.64 13.00 -5.38
C ALA A 288 -14.05 12.12 -6.59
N ASP A 289 -13.06 11.64 -7.34
CA ASP A 289 -13.21 10.67 -8.42
C ASP A 289 -12.80 9.23 -8.04
N ASP A 290 -12.63 8.94 -6.73
CA ASP A 290 -12.31 7.59 -6.26
C ASP A 290 -13.54 6.67 -6.32
N GLU A 291 -13.55 5.72 -7.24
CA GLU A 291 -14.64 4.76 -7.40
C GLU A 291 -14.51 3.51 -6.48
N VAL A 292 -13.43 3.38 -5.74
CA VAL A 292 -13.26 2.33 -4.71
C VAL A 292 -13.84 2.78 -3.38
N ASN A 293 -13.62 4.05 -3.02
CA ASN A 293 -14.19 4.71 -1.84
C ASN A 293 -14.98 5.95 -2.29
N PRO A 294 -16.09 5.77 -2.99
CA PRO A 294 -16.82 6.89 -3.62
C PRO A 294 -17.39 7.83 -2.55
N PRO A 295 -17.10 9.14 -2.64
CA PRO A 295 -17.47 10.10 -1.62
C PRO A 295 -19.00 10.28 -1.49
N GLU A 296 -19.75 10.02 -2.54
CA GLU A 296 -21.23 10.08 -2.54
C GLU A 296 -21.88 9.10 -1.56
N LEU A 297 -21.15 8.09 -1.05
CA LEU A 297 -21.64 7.23 0.03
C LEU A 297 -21.62 7.90 1.40
N GLY A 298 -20.97 9.06 1.56
CA GLY A 298 -20.88 9.80 2.80
C GLY A 298 -20.21 9.07 3.96
N ILE A 299 -19.49 7.98 3.70
CA ILE A 299 -18.91 7.12 4.75
C ILE A 299 -17.81 7.89 5.50
N LEU A 300 -16.82 8.41 4.79
CA LEU A 300 -15.71 9.15 5.42
C LEU A 300 -16.22 10.40 6.13
N GLU A 301 -17.14 11.14 5.52
CA GLU A 301 -17.71 12.34 6.11
C GLU A 301 -18.44 12.06 7.44
N ARG A 302 -19.16 10.95 7.52
CA ARG A 302 -19.87 10.51 8.73
C ARG A 302 -18.92 9.97 9.78
N GLU A 303 -18.08 9.01 9.41
CA GLU A 303 -17.26 8.26 10.38
C GLU A 303 -16.12 9.10 10.95
N ILE A 304 -15.57 10.07 10.23
CA ILE A 304 -14.50 10.93 10.72
C ILE A 304 -14.92 11.76 11.94
N GLN A 305 -16.21 12.05 12.08
CA GLN A 305 -16.76 12.81 13.23
C GLN A 305 -16.57 12.06 14.56
N ARG A 306 -16.34 10.77 14.51
CA ARG A 306 -16.11 9.92 15.68
C ARG A 306 -14.65 9.93 16.14
N VAL A 307 -13.73 10.44 15.30
CA VAL A 307 -12.32 10.62 15.66
C VAL A 307 -12.13 12.02 16.22
N LYS A 308 -11.80 12.12 17.51
CA LYS A 308 -11.75 13.40 18.24
C LYS A 308 -10.92 14.50 17.56
N ARG A 309 -9.82 14.14 16.90
CA ARG A 309 -8.91 15.03 16.16
C ARG A 309 -8.86 14.63 14.68
N GLY A 310 -9.98 14.11 14.16
CA GLY A 310 -10.13 13.68 12.78
C GLY A 310 -10.50 14.81 11.85
N ARG A 311 -9.95 14.78 10.61
CA ARG A 311 -10.34 15.66 9.52
C ARG A 311 -10.44 14.87 8.22
N TYR A 312 -11.55 14.99 7.53
CA TYR A 312 -11.71 14.49 6.17
C TYR A 312 -11.30 15.55 5.15
N ILE A 313 -10.49 15.15 4.18
CA ILE A 313 -10.02 15.98 3.08
C ILE A 313 -10.44 15.31 1.78
N LEU A 314 -11.39 15.93 1.09
CA LEU A 314 -11.84 15.51 -0.23
C LEU A 314 -11.13 16.34 -1.31
N LEU A 315 -10.22 15.70 -2.04
CA LEU A 315 -9.51 16.33 -3.16
C LEU A 315 -10.46 16.49 -4.32
N PRO A 316 -10.63 17.71 -4.88
CA PRO A 316 -11.54 17.91 -6.00
C PRO A 316 -11.04 17.21 -7.26
N VAL A 317 -11.98 16.78 -8.11
CA VAL A 317 -11.65 16.24 -9.44
C VAL A 317 -10.86 17.28 -10.24
N SER A 318 -9.76 16.84 -10.84
CA SER A 318 -8.91 17.69 -11.67
C SER A 318 -8.27 16.89 -12.80
N PRO A 319 -7.66 17.54 -13.81
CA PRO A 319 -6.89 16.82 -14.83
C PRO A 319 -5.68 16.04 -14.30
N ALA A 320 -5.26 16.30 -13.06
CA ALA A 320 -4.16 15.61 -12.38
C ALA A 320 -4.62 14.41 -11.55
N THR A 321 -5.90 14.38 -11.08
CA THR A 321 -6.43 13.26 -10.28
C THR A 321 -6.62 12.01 -11.15
N ARG A 322 -6.55 10.84 -10.52
CA ARG A 322 -6.63 9.52 -11.15
C ARG A 322 -7.49 8.56 -10.35
N GLY A 323 -8.60 9.07 -9.78
CA GLY A 323 -9.47 8.29 -8.94
C GLY A 323 -8.75 7.70 -7.75
N HIS A 324 -8.92 6.42 -7.51
CA HIS A 324 -8.22 5.70 -6.44
C HIS A 324 -6.70 5.89 -6.49
N GLY A 325 -6.13 5.89 -7.69
CA GLY A 325 -4.69 6.08 -7.92
C GLY A 325 -4.13 7.44 -7.49
N THR A 326 -4.96 8.43 -7.17
CA THR A 326 -4.53 9.76 -6.68
C THR A 326 -3.71 9.66 -5.39
N HIS A 327 -3.90 8.62 -4.58
CA HIS A 327 -3.09 8.38 -3.38
C HIS A 327 -1.58 8.24 -3.66
N SER A 328 -1.19 7.89 -4.88
CA SER A 328 0.21 7.74 -5.30
C SER A 328 0.84 9.03 -5.85
N LEU A 329 0.14 10.16 -5.73
CA LEU A 329 0.52 11.48 -6.29
C LEU A 329 0.73 12.51 -5.17
N PRO A 330 1.87 12.46 -4.45
CA PRO A 330 2.11 13.37 -3.31
C PRO A 330 2.07 14.85 -3.68
N GLU A 331 2.30 15.21 -4.93
CA GLU A 331 2.17 16.56 -5.43
C GLU A 331 0.77 17.15 -5.24
N ILE A 332 -0.27 16.29 -5.13
CA ILE A 332 -1.66 16.72 -4.94
C ILE A 332 -2.00 16.87 -3.45
N TRP A 333 -1.55 15.95 -2.60
CA TRP A 333 -1.96 15.88 -1.20
C TRP A 333 -0.84 16.18 -0.18
N GLY A 334 0.40 16.28 -0.59
CA GLY A 334 1.56 16.47 0.31
C GLY A 334 1.50 17.73 1.18
N GLY A 335 0.74 18.75 0.75
CA GLY A 335 0.46 19.94 1.55
C GLY A 335 -0.28 19.62 2.85
N TYR A 336 -1.24 18.71 2.79
CA TYR A 336 -1.99 18.25 3.98
C TYR A 336 -1.13 17.40 4.92
N LEU A 337 -0.17 16.64 4.39
CA LEU A 337 0.82 15.95 5.23
C LEU A 337 1.67 16.96 6.01
N LYS A 338 2.15 18.04 5.37
CA LYS A 338 2.90 19.11 6.08
C LYS A 338 2.05 19.74 7.19
N GLU A 339 0.79 20.03 6.90
CA GLU A 339 -0.15 20.59 7.86
C GLU A 339 -0.34 19.63 9.06
N LEU A 340 -0.60 18.35 8.81
CA LEU A 340 -0.77 17.33 9.82
C LEU A 340 0.46 17.21 10.72
N LEU A 341 1.65 17.15 10.13
CA LEU A 341 2.90 17.11 10.89
C LEU A 341 3.16 18.37 11.71
N ALA A 342 2.67 19.53 11.31
CA ALA A 342 2.77 20.77 12.08
C ALA A 342 1.81 20.78 13.29
N LEU A 343 0.59 20.21 13.14
CA LEU A 343 -0.44 20.14 14.19
C LEU A 343 -0.17 19.08 15.27
N SER A 344 0.69 18.11 14.97
CA SER A 344 0.96 16.96 15.85
C SER A 344 2.29 17.05 16.61
N LYS A 345 2.87 18.27 16.70
CA LYS A 345 4.09 18.55 17.48
C LYS A 345 3.81 18.57 18.98
#